data_f1e5ef83dcad1eda7aa36a723113b90a
#
_entry.id   f1e5ef83dcad1eda7aa36a723113b90a
#
_cell.length_a   1.000
_cell.length_b   1.000
_cell.length_c   1.000
_cell.angle_alpha   90.00
_cell.angle_beta   90.00
_cell.angle_gamma   90.00
#
_symmetry.space_group_name_H-M   'P 1'
#
loop_
_entity.id
_entity.type
_entity.pdbx_description
1 polymer ?
#
loop_
_entity_poly.entity_id
_entity_poly.type
_entity_poly.pdbx_seq_one_letter_code
_entity_poly.pdbx_strand_id
1 'polypeptide(L)'
;MIFVSLACCATLKEMEARRDTREYLITAQKLMDQGDYEGSLKENQKVLSLYDNAPPGDEALFNTALIYAYNGYSKKDYQKSLDHFKRLVKVFPQSPFAGQAKIWIGILQENERLSREIEELNKALEKSKQVDIEIDEKKKEISK
;
A
#
# COMPACT_ATOMS: atom_id res chain seq x y z
N MET A 1 -2.54 -44.41 -27.84
CA MET A 1 -1.44 -44.06 -26.90
C MET A 1 -0.90 -42.61 -27.09
N ILE A 2 -1.77 -41.59 -27.14
CA ILE A 2 -1.33 -40.17 -27.40
C ILE A 2 -1.73 -39.22 -26.28
N PHE A 3 -2.49 -39.66 -25.27
CA PHE A 3 -3.01 -38.77 -24.20
C PHE A 3 -2.05 -38.49 -23.05
N VAL A 4 -0.92 -39.20 -22.91
CA VAL A 4 0.03 -39.06 -21.79
C VAL A 4 0.99 -37.88 -21.99
N SER A 5 1.25 -37.48 -23.24
CA SER A 5 2.25 -36.44 -23.57
C SER A 5 1.79 -35.03 -23.27
N LEU A 6 0.50 -34.71 -23.36
CA LEU A 6 -0.05 -33.37 -23.13
C LEU A 6 -0.10 -33.00 -21.64
N ALA A 7 -0.39 -33.99 -20.77
CA ALA A 7 -0.42 -33.75 -19.32
C ALA A 7 0.98 -33.43 -18.72
N CYS A 8 2.02 -34.06 -19.28
CA CYS A 8 3.40 -33.86 -18.82
C CYS A 8 3.95 -32.44 -19.15
N CYS A 9 3.59 -31.87 -20.30
CA CYS A 9 4.01 -30.55 -20.71
C CYS A 9 3.31 -29.43 -19.90
N ALA A 10 2.05 -29.64 -19.50
CA ALA A 10 1.30 -28.70 -18.68
C ALA A 10 1.90 -28.62 -17.26
N THR A 11 2.26 -29.75 -16.66
CA THR A 11 2.89 -29.79 -15.33
C THR A 11 4.28 -29.18 -15.29
N LEU A 12 5.08 -29.37 -16.34
CA LEU A 12 6.41 -28.75 -16.43
C LEU A 12 6.32 -27.22 -16.51
N LYS A 13 5.45 -26.67 -17.36
CA LYS A 13 5.23 -25.22 -17.45
C LYS A 13 4.72 -24.61 -16.13
N GLU A 14 3.85 -25.32 -15.44
CA GLU A 14 3.35 -24.87 -14.13
C GLU A 14 4.47 -24.89 -13.06
N MET A 15 5.35 -25.87 -13.09
CA MET A 15 6.50 -25.94 -12.18
C MET A 15 7.51 -24.84 -12.48
N GLU A 16 7.77 -24.53 -13.75
CA GLU A 16 8.63 -23.40 -14.14
C GLU A 16 8.02 -22.06 -13.68
N ALA A 17 6.74 -21.81 -13.95
CA ALA A 17 6.05 -20.61 -13.52
C ALA A 17 6.07 -20.43 -11.98
N ARG A 18 5.92 -21.51 -11.22
CA ARG A 18 6.03 -21.46 -9.75
C ARG A 18 7.45 -21.15 -9.27
N ARG A 19 8.48 -21.64 -9.96
CA ARG A 19 9.89 -21.34 -9.66
C ARG A 19 10.18 -19.87 -9.91
N ASP A 20 9.82 -19.36 -11.09
CA ASP A 20 10.02 -17.98 -11.48
C ASP A 20 9.31 -17.02 -10.53
N THR A 21 8.09 -17.34 -10.13
CA THR A 21 7.30 -16.53 -9.19
C THR A 21 7.96 -16.44 -7.82
N ARG A 22 8.51 -17.56 -7.33
CA ARG A 22 9.25 -17.56 -6.06
C ARG A 22 10.52 -16.71 -6.15
N GLU A 23 11.21 -16.75 -7.28
CA GLU A 23 12.39 -15.92 -7.54
C GLU A 23 12.02 -14.43 -7.58
N TYR A 24 10.90 -14.06 -8.19
CA TYR A 24 10.40 -12.67 -8.16
C TYR A 24 10.13 -12.19 -6.74
N LEU A 25 9.49 -12.98 -5.89
CA LEU A 25 9.24 -12.59 -4.48
C LEU A 25 10.53 -12.44 -3.67
N ILE A 26 11.48 -13.37 -3.83
CA ILE A 26 12.80 -13.28 -3.17
C ILE A 26 13.54 -12.03 -3.64
N THR A 27 13.51 -11.75 -4.94
CA THR A 27 14.13 -10.56 -5.52
C THR A 27 13.45 -9.29 -5.03
N ALA A 28 12.13 -9.26 -4.98
CA ALA A 28 11.36 -8.14 -4.45
C ALA A 28 11.74 -7.84 -2.99
N GLN A 29 11.85 -8.87 -2.15
CA GLN A 29 12.26 -8.69 -0.75
C GLN A 29 13.68 -8.14 -0.65
N LYS A 30 14.62 -8.70 -1.41
CA LYS A 30 16.01 -8.23 -1.44
C LYS A 30 16.12 -6.76 -1.87
N LEU A 31 15.38 -6.36 -2.89
CA LEU A 31 15.34 -4.98 -3.37
C LEU A 31 14.75 -4.04 -2.32
N MET A 32 13.69 -4.46 -1.63
CA MET A 32 13.10 -3.72 -0.52
C MET A 32 14.11 -3.50 0.61
N ASP A 33 14.86 -4.54 1.00
CA ASP A 33 15.90 -4.47 2.05
C ASP A 33 17.06 -3.54 1.66
N GLN A 34 17.32 -3.39 0.36
CA GLN A 34 18.31 -2.47 -0.21
C GLN A 34 17.78 -1.03 -0.38
N GLY A 35 16.49 -0.79 -0.14
CA GLY A 35 15.86 0.50 -0.35
C GLY A 35 15.44 0.77 -1.80
N ASP A 36 15.59 -0.20 -2.70
CA ASP A 36 15.07 -0.11 -4.08
C ASP A 36 13.59 -0.50 -4.11
N TYR A 37 12.75 0.43 -3.64
CA TYR A 37 11.30 0.22 -3.56
C TYR A 37 10.65 0.11 -4.95
N GLU A 38 11.15 0.84 -5.94
CA GLU A 38 10.63 0.77 -7.32
C GLU A 38 10.94 -0.60 -7.96
N GLY A 39 12.15 -1.09 -7.79
CA GLY A 39 12.52 -2.44 -8.21
C GLY A 39 11.68 -3.49 -7.54
N SER A 40 11.48 -3.38 -6.21
CA SER A 40 10.63 -4.29 -5.45
C SER A 40 9.18 -4.28 -5.93
N LEU A 41 8.58 -3.10 -6.15
CA LEU A 41 7.23 -2.97 -6.72
C LEU A 41 7.11 -3.65 -8.07
N LYS A 42 8.11 -3.51 -8.94
CA LYS A 42 8.14 -4.13 -10.27
C LYS A 42 8.15 -5.66 -10.19
N GLU A 43 8.94 -6.23 -9.28
CA GLU A 43 8.99 -7.68 -9.09
C GLU A 43 7.66 -8.22 -8.52
N ASN A 44 7.07 -7.54 -7.51
CA ASN A 44 5.74 -7.89 -7.01
C ASN A 44 4.66 -7.78 -8.11
N GLN A 45 4.74 -6.79 -8.99
CA GLN A 45 3.82 -6.65 -10.12
C GLN A 45 3.89 -7.81 -11.12
N LYS A 46 5.08 -8.39 -11.35
CA LYS A 46 5.22 -9.62 -12.17
C LYS A 46 4.45 -10.77 -11.54
N VAL A 47 4.55 -10.95 -10.22
CA VAL A 47 3.78 -11.96 -9.49
C VAL A 47 2.28 -11.73 -9.65
N LEU A 48 1.81 -10.49 -9.45
CA LEU A 48 0.39 -10.15 -9.58
C LEU A 48 -0.13 -10.33 -11.01
N SER A 49 0.72 -10.16 -12.03
CA SER A 49 0.31 -10.42 -13.42
C SER A 49 0.07 -11.90 -13.72
N LEU A 50 0.70 -12.80 -12.95
CA LEU A 50 0.57 -14.24 -13.08
C LEU A 50 -0.47 -14.83 -12.12
N TYR A 51 -0.61 -14.26 -10.92
CA TYR A 51 -1.39 -14.79 -9.80
C TYR A 51 -2.30 -13.72 -9.18
N ASP A 52 -3.20 -13.15 -9.99
CA ASP A 52 -4.09 -12.06 -9.56
C ASP A 52 -5.12 -12.49 -8.50
N ASN A 53 -5.57 -13.75 -8.57
CA ASN A 53 -6.63 -14.31 -7.74
C ASN A 53 -6.25 -15.66 -7.09
N ALA A 54 -4.97 -16.00 -7.08
CA ALA A 54 -4.45 -17.22 -6.48
C ALA A 54 -3.11 -16.94 -5.77
N PRO A 55 -2.75 -17.71 -4.73
CA PRO A 55 -1.40 -17.63 -4.15
C PRO A 55 -0.32 -17.91 -5.21
N PRO A 56 0.82 -17.18 -5.15
CA PRO A 56 1.25 -16.24 -4.11
C PRO A 56 0.93 -14.75 -4.39
N GLY A 57 -0.13 -14.45 -5.13
CA GLY A 57 -0.56 -13.07 -5.37
C GLY A 57 -0.94 -12.32 -4.09
N ASP A 58 -1.39 -13.03 -3.05
CA ASP A 58 -1.64 -12.47 -1.72
C ASP A 58 -0.38 -11.90 -1.07
N GLU A 59 0.76 -12.60 -1.16
CA GLU A 59 2.05 -12.12 -0.67
C GLU A 59 2.50 -10.88 -1.45
N ALA A 60 2.38 -10.90 -2.76
CA ALA A 60 2.74 -9.76 -3.60
C ALA A 60 1.87 -8.51 -3.32
N LEU A 61 0.55 -8.69 -3.07
CA LEU A 61 -0.32 -7.61 -2.64
C LEU A 61 0.09 -7.03 -1.29
N PHE A 62 0.42 -7.89 -0.33
CA PHE A 62 0.85 -7.50 1.00
C PHE A 62 2.15 -6.69 0.94
N ASN A 63 3.16 -7.19 0.21
CA ASN A 63 4.44 -6.52 0.04
C ASN A 63 4.28 -5.16 -0.67
N THR A 64 3.49 -5.11 -1.73
CA THR A 64 3.17 -3.86 -2.45
C THR A 64 2.54 -2.82 -1.53
N ALA A 65 1.56 -3.25 -0.71
CA ALA A 65 0.90 -2.37 0.24
C ALA A 65 1.87 -1.82 1.30
N LEU A 66 2.75 -2.66 1.84
CA LEU A 66 3.78 -2.24 2.80
C LEU A 66 4.73 -1.20 2.21
N ILE A 67 5.18 -1.37 0.96
CA ILE A 67 6.06 -0.41 0.29
C ILE A 67 5.38 0.96 0.20
N TYR A 68 4.12 1.02 -0.22
CA TYR A 68 3.38 2.28 -0.29
C TYR A 68 3.13 2.94 1.08
N ALA A 69 3.07 2.15 2.16
CA ALA A 69 2.96 2.67 3.53
C ALA A 69 4.30 3.13 4.12
N TYR A 70 5.43 2.72 3.55
CA TYR A 70 6.74 2.91 4.16
C TYR A 70 7.23 4.36 4.07
N ASN A 71 7.58 4.94 5.22
CA ASN A 71 8.01 6.33 5.30
C ASN A 71 9.34 6.63 4.57
N GLY A 72 10.21 5.64 4.41
CA GLY A 72 11.46 5.77 3.65
C GLY A 72 11.28 5.81 2.14
N TYR A 73 10.08 5.51 1.64
CA TYR A 73 9.79 5.57 0.22
C TYR A 73 9.34 6.99 -0.17
N SER A 74 10.07 7.65 -1.07
CA SER A 74 9.78 9.03 -1.47
C SER A 74 8.43 9.21 -2.18
N LYS A 75 7.92 8.13 -2.80
CA LYS A 75 6.61 8.08 -3.46
C LYS A 75 5.58 7.29 -2.64
N LYS A 76 5.72 7.29 -1.30
CA LYS A 76 4.74 6.67 -0.42
C LYS A 76 3.34 7.21 -0.70
N ASP A 77 2.35 6.33 -0.60
CA ASP A 77 0.96 6.64 -0.90
C ASP A 77 0.06 5.77 -0.03
N TYR A 78 -0.41 6.35 1.07
CA TYR A 78 -1.25 5.63 2.03
C TYR A 78 -2.58 5.17 1.43
N GLN A 79 -3.12 5.89 0.45
CA GLN A 79 -4.34 5.47 -0.23
C GLN A 79 -4.10 4.23 -1.08
N LYS A 80 -3.03 4.19 -1.88
CA LYS A 80 -2.65 2.99 -2.62
C LYS A 80 -2.36 1.81 -1.70
N SER A 81 -1.65 2.04 -0.59
CA SER A 81 -1.43 1.02 0.42
C SER A 81 -2.74 0.44 0.93
N LEU A 82 -3.68 1.31 1.31
CA LEU A 82 -5.00 0.93 1.80
C LEU A 82 -5.79 0.11 0.77
N ASP A 83 -5.74 0.49 -0.50
CA ASP A 83 -6.42 -0.21 -1.59
C ASP A 83 -5.86 -1.61 -1.81
N HIS A 84 -4.53 -1.78 -1.77
CA HIS A 84 -3.89 -3.09 -1.87
C HIS A 84 -4.23 -3.99 -0.68
N PHE A 85 -4.20 -3.50 0.56
CA PHE A 85 -4.61 -4.28 1.72
C PHE A 85 -6.09 -4.68 1.67
N LYS A 86 -6.98 -3.77 1.29
CA LYS A 86 -8.41 -4.08 1.11
C LYS A 86 -8.63 -5.14 0.03
N ARG A 87 -7.90 -5.04 -1.09
CA ARG A 87 -7.94 -6.03 -2.15
C ARG A 87 -7.48 -7.40 -1.65
N LEU A 88 -6.37 -7.46 -0.89
CA LEU A 88 -5.88 -8.71 -0.29
C LEU A 88 -6.96 -9.36 0.57
N VAL A 89 -7.54 -8.63 1.51
CA VAL A 89 -8.60 -9.18 2.40
C VAL A 89 -9.83 -9.65 1.63
N LYS A 90 -10.19 -8.94 0.56
CA LYS A 90 -11.35 -9.27 -0.29
C LYS A 90 -11.10 -10.50 -1.14
N VAL A 91 -9.95 -10.58 -1.82
CA VAL A 91 -9.65 -11.64 -2.80
C VAL A 91 -9.11 -12.90 -2.11
N PHE A 92 -8.34 -12.72 -1.03
CA PHE A 92 -7.66 -13.79 -0.32
C PHE A 92 -8.05 -13.84 1.18
N PRO A 93 -9.33 -14.04 1.53
CA PRO A 93 -9.77 -13.96 2.93
C PRO A 93 -9.15 -15.03 3.84
N GLN A 94 -8.64 -16.13 3.28
CA GLN A 94 -7.97 -17.23 3.98
C GLN A 94 -6.44 -17.12 3.94
N SER A 95 -5.88 -16.06 3.36
CA SER A 95 -4.44 -15.84 3.34
C SER A 95 -3.87 -15.66 4.75
N PRO A 96 -2.65 -16.17 5.02
CA PRO A 96 -1.95 -15.90 6.27
C PRO A 96 -1.69 -14.40 6.48
N PHE A 97 -1.68 -13.59 5.42
CA PHE A 97 -1.51 -12.14 5.46
C PHE A 97 -2.80 -11.38 5.76
N ALA A 98 -3.98 -12.00 5.64
CA ALA A 98 -5.26 -11.32 5.77
C ALA A 98 -5.47 -10.69 7.15
N GLY A 99 -5.02 -11.35 8.21
CA GLY A 99 -5.08 -10.81 9.57
C GLY A 99 -4.26 -9.54 9.74
N GLN A 100 -3.01 -9.55 9.28
CA GLN A 100 -2.13 -8.39 9.32
C GLN A 100 -2.65 -7.25 8.43
N ALA A 101 -3.15 -7.57 7.24
CA ALA A 101 -3.74 -6.58 6.34
C ALA A 101 -4.92 -5.83 6.97
N LYS A 102 -5.79 -6.51 7.74
CA LYS A 102 -6.88 -5.86 8.50
C LYS A 102 -6.36 -4.87 9.54
N ILE A 103 -5.28 -5.20 10.23
CA ILE A 103 -4.63 -4.29 11.19
C ILE A 103 -4.11 -3.04 10.47
N TRP A 104 -3.40 -3.21 9.35
CA TRP A 104 -2.90 -2.10 8.55
C TRP A 104 -4.01 -1.22 8.00
N ILE A 105 -5.11 -1.81 7.54
CA ILE A 105 -6.31 -1.06 7.11
C ILE A 105 -6.79 -0.15 8.23
N GLY A 106 -6.94 -0.67 9.45
CA GLY A 106 -7.35 0.14 10.61
C GLY A 106 -6.38 1.30 10.90
N ILE A 107 -5.07 1.02 10.91
CA ILE A 107 -4.03 2.04 11.15
C ILE A 107 -4.07 3.14 10.07
N LEU A 108 -4.15 2.77 8.81
CA LEU A 108 -4.15 3.73 7.69
C LEU A 108 -5.42 4.58 7.68
N GLN A 109 -6.58 4.00 7.97
CA GLN A 109 -7.85 4.73 8.08
C GLN A 109 -7.84 5.72 9.23
N GLU A 110 -7.29 5.33 10.38
CA GLU A 110 -7.16 6.24 11.53
C GLU A 110 -6.15 7.36 11.24
N ASN A 111 -5.04 7.06 10.58
CA ASN A 111 -4.10 8.07 10.14
C ASN A 111 -4.73 9.10 9.20
N GLU A 112 -5.55 8.66 8.25
CA GLU A 112 -6.29 9.54 7.35
C GLU A 112 -7.31 10.41 8.11
N ARG A 113 -8.02 9.84 9.09
CA ARG A 113 -8.97 10.57 9.95
C ARG A 113 -8.26 11.67 10.72
N LEU A 114 -7.16 11.32 11.41
CA LEU A 114 -6.38 12.27 12.19
C LEU A 114 -5.77 13.37 11.32
N SER A 115 -5.30 13.04 10.11
CA SER A 115 -4.77 14.04 9.18
C SER A 115 -5.81 15.08 8.77
N ARG A 116 -7.05 14.63 8.52
CA ARG A 116 -8.18 15.54 8.23
C ARG A 116 -8.51 16.43 9.43
N GLU A 117 -8.55 15.85 10.63
CA GLU A 117 -8.84 16.62 11.86
C GLU A 117 -7.78 17.67 12.12
N ILE A 118 -6.49 17.36 11.95
CA ILE A 118 -5.39 18.32 12.05
C ILE A 118 -5.55 19.44 11.02
N GLU A 119 -5.92 19.13 9.79
CA GLU A 119 -6.13 20.15 8.77
C GLU A 119 -7.29 21.10 9.12
N GLU A 120 -8.40 20.56 9.63
CA GLU A 120 -9.55 21.36 10.09
C GLU A 120 -9.19 22.26 11.28
N LEU A 121 -8.46 21.73 12.26
CA LEU A 121 -7.99 22.51 13.41
C LEU A 121 -7.03 23.61 12.99
N ASN A 122 -6.12 23.36 12.05
CA ASN A 122 -5.22 24.38 11.52
C ASN A 122 -5.99 25.50 10.80
N LYS A 123 -7.00 25.16 10.00
CA LYS A 123 -7.88 26.15 9.35
C LYS A 123 -8.64 27.00 10.38
N ALA A 124 -9.14 26.38 11.45
CA ALA A 124 -9.83 27.09 12.52
C ALA A 124 -8.89 28.02 13.28
N LEU A 125 -7.67 27.58 13.55
CA LEU A 125 -6.63 28.37 14.20
C LEU A 125 -6.25 29.60 13.37
N GLU A 126 -6.03 29.45 12.07
CA GLU A 126 -5.72 30.58 11.19
C GLU A 126 -6.86 31.60 11.12
N LYS A 127 -8.11 31.10 11.07
CA LYS A 127 -9.28 32.00 11.14
C LYS A 127 -9.35 32.77 12.47
N SER A 128 -9.06 32.13 13.60
CA SER A 128 -9.02 32.81 14.91
C SER A 128 -7.94 33.91 14.96
N LYS A 129 -6.73 33.59 14.49
CA LYS A 129 -5.64 34.57 14.41
C LYS A 129 -6.01 35.80 13.56
N GLN A 130 -6.69 35.59 12.43
CA GLN A 130 -7.14 36.67 11.57
C GLN A 130 -8.15 37.58 12.28
N VAL A 131 -9.10 37.01 13.02
CA VAL A 131 -10.06 37.78 13.82
C VAL A 131 -9.35 38.60 14.90
N ASP A 132 -8.37 38.03 15.59
CA ASP A 132 -7.61 38.75 16.62
C ASP A 132 -6.84 39.96 16.02
N ILE A 133 -6.23 39.81 14.85
CA ILE A 133 -5.57 40.89 14.12
C ILE A 133 -6.57 42.00 13.77
N GLU A 134 -7.73 41.65 13.21
CA GLU A 134 -8.77 42.63 12.86
C GLU A 134 -9.29 43.41 14.08
N ILE A 135 -9.42 42.74 15.24
CA ILE A 135 -9.81 43.37 16.47
C ILE A 135 -8.74 44.38 16.94
N ASP A 136 -7.47 44.00 16.88
CA ASP A 136 -6.36 44.87 17.30
C ASP A 136 -6.19 46.08 16.36
N GLU A 137 -6.39 45.90 15.07
CA GLU A 137 -6.40 47.01 14.11
C GLU A 137 -7.53 48.00 14.40
N LYS A 138 -8.75 47.52 14.60
CA LYS A 138 -9.90 48.36 14.97
C LYS A 138 -9.69 49.12 16.29
N LYS A 139 -9.09 48.49 17.32
CA LYS A 139 -8.77 49.16 18.58
C LYS A 139 -7.77 50.32 18.39
N LYS A 140 -6.76 50.14 17.52
CA LYS A 140 -5.78 51.17 17.21
C LYS A 140 -6.40 52.36 16.44
N GLU A 141 -7.38 52.11 15.61
CA GLU A 141 -8.12 53.17 14.88
C GLU A 141 -8.99 54.01 15.82
N ILE A 142 -9.66 53.39 16.80
CA ILE A 142 -10.55 54.07 17.75
C ILE A 142 -9.73 54.89 18.79
N SER A 143 -8.47 54.55 19.01
CA SER A 143 -7.59 55.22 19.99
C SER A 143 -6.84 56.44 19.44
N LYS A 144 -7.04 56.78 18.17
CA LYS A 144 -6.51 57.99 17.51
C LYS A 144 -7.55 59.09 17.43
#